data_7bc5f23dfc7c2758d1586dcdd01ad796
#
_entry.id   7bc5f23dfc7c2758d1586dcdd01ad796
#
_cell.length_a   1.000
_cell.length_b   1.000
_cell.length_c   1.000
_cell.angle_alpha   90.00
_cell.angle_beta   90.00
_cell.angle_gamma   90.00
#
_symmetry.space_group_name_H-M   'P 1'
#
loop_
_entity.id
_entity.type
_entity.pdbx_description
1 polymer ?
#
loop_
_entity_poly.entity_id
_entity_poly.type
_entity_poly.pdbx_seq_one_letter_code
_entity_poly.pdbx_strand_id
1 'polypeptide(L)'
;MEATPVYMDLDTFTVSLKPDAHDSDRILYIGLTLKVASAETKALLEKHLPETRSHLLVLFSQQTAAELTGDQAKALLAAKTKDAVNASLPGQHKPMVTNVLFNAFILR
;
A
#
# COMPACT_ATOMS: atom_id res chain seq x y z
N MET A 1 15.03 1.93 25.79
CA MET A 1 14.01 0.86 25.66
C MET A 1 13.42 0.84 24.28
N GLU A 2 13.45 -0.30 23.65
CA GLU A 2 12.90 -0.44 22.29
C GLU A 2 11.39 -0.63 22.37
N ALA A 3 10.68 0.12 21.53
CA ALA A 3 9.24 -0.07 21.40
C ALA A 3 8.98 -1.36 20.61
N THR A 4 7.97 -2.11 21.03
CA THR A 4 7.53 -3.27 20.28
C THR A 4 6.96 -2.81 18.95
N PRO A 5 7.39 -3.39 17.82
CA PRO A 5 6.81 -3.02 16.52
C PRO A 5 5.31 -3.27 16.50
N VAL A 6 4.57 -2.34 15.89
CA VAL A 6 3.13 -2.49 15.73
C VAL A 6 2.85 -2.67 14.24
N TYR A 7 2.17 -3.75 13.90
CA TYR A 7 1.84 -4.08 12.53
C TYR A 7 0.34 -4.12 12.33
N MET A 8 -0.09 -3.79 11.13
CA MET A 8 -1.48 -3.87 10.74
C MET A 8 -1.57 -4.53 9.37
N ASP A 9 -2.22 -5.69 9.32
CA ASP A 9 -2.46 -6.38 8.07
C ASP A 9 -3.69 -5.78 7.39
N LEU A 10 -3.60 -5.58 6.09
CA LEU A 10 -4.74 -5.19 5.27
C LEU A 10 -5.22 -6.39 4.47
N ASP A 11 -6.54 -6.49 4.31
CA ASP A 11 -7.09 -7.49 3.41
C ASP A 11 -6.54 -7.28 2.01
N THR A 12 -6.30 -8.40 1.32
CA THR A 12 -5.69 -8.39 0.00
C THR A 12 -6.50 -7.58 -1.00
N PHE A 13 -5.79 -6.93 -1.91
CA PHE A 13 -6.39 -6.21 -3.03
C PHE A 13 -6.27 -7.06 -4.29
N THR A 14 -7.32 -7.07 -5.10
CA THR A 14 -7.28 -7.61 -6.45
C THR A 14 -7.70 -6.47 -7.37
N VAL A 15 -6.79 -6.00 -8.20
CA VAL A 15 -7.05 -4.82 -9.01
C VAL A 15 -6.70 -5.07 -10.48
N SER A 16 -7.48 -4.46 -11.37
CA SER A 16 -7.15 -4.41 -12.79
C SER A 16 -6.15 -3.30 -13.01
N LEU A 17 -5.04 -3.64 -13.66
CA LEU A 17 -3.97 -2.68 -13.92
C LEU A 17 -4.32 -1.79 -15.12
N LYS A 18 -3.70 -0.62 -15.15
CA LYS A 18 -3.80 0.28 -16.28
C LYS A 18 -3.20 -0.39 -17.51
N PRO A 19 -3.93 -0.45 -18.65
CA PRO A 19 -3.35 -0.99 -19.88
C PRO A 19 -2.19 -0.15 -20.39
N ASP A 20 -1.23 -0.81 -21.05
CA ASP A 20 -0.16 -0.10 -21.74
C ASP A 20 -0.06 -0.59 -23.20
N ALA A 21 0.97 -0.15 -23.90
CA ALA A 21 1.10 -0.44 -25.33
C ALA A 21 1.26 -1.93 -25.63
N HIS A 22 1.68 -2.73 -24.65
CA HIS A 22 2.04 -4.14 -24.84
C HIS A 22 1.14 -5.09 -24.08
N ASP A 23 0.44 -4.61 -23.05
CA ASP A 23 -0.35 -5.44 -22.17
C ASP A 23 -1.68 -4.79 -21.84
N SER A 24 -2.73 -5.60 -21.87
CA SER A 24 -4.05 -5.23 -21.36
C SER A 24 -4.57 -6.41 -20.54
N ASP A 25 -5.64 -6.17 -19.79
CA ASP A 25 -6.31 -7.22 -18.99
C ASP A 25 -5.38 -7.90 -17.98
N ARG A 26 -4.42 -7.13 -17.44
CA ARG A 26 -3.54 -7.64 -16.39
C ARG A 26 -4.14 -7.35 -15.04
N ILE A 27 -3.90 -8.25 -14.11
CA ILE A 27 -4.46 -8.17 -12.75
C ILE A 27 -3.32 -8.27 -11.74
N LEU A 28 -3.39 -7.42 -10.71
CA LEU A 28 -2.47 -7.47 -9.57
C LEU A 28 -3.23 -7.96 -8.35
N TYR A 29 -2.68 -9.02 -7.74
CA TYR A 29 -3.12 -9.52 -6.45
C TYR A 29 -2.04 -9.13 -5.44
N ILE A 30 -2.39 -8.27 -4.48
CA ILE A 30 -1.40 -7.68 -3.59
C ILE A 30 -1.91 -7.65 -2.16
N GLY A 31 -1.10 -8.16 -1.25
CA GLY A 31 -1.37 -8.11 0.17
C GLY A 31 -0.29 -7.31 0.88
N LEU A 32 -0.68 -6.51 1.84
CA LEU A 32 0.25 -5.67 2.57
C LEU A 32 0.09 -5.77 4.07
N THR A 33 1.21 -5.57 4.74
CA THR A 33 1.27 -5.34 6.18
C THR A 33 1.92 -3.99 6.39
N LEU A 34 1.29 -3.13 7.17
CA LEU A 34 1.82 -1.82 7.49
C LEU A 34 2.54 -1.87 8.83
N LYS A 35 3.74 -1.32 8.89
CA LYS A 35 4.42 -1.08 10.16
C LYS A 35 4.08 0.35 10.57
N VAL A 36 3.52 0.51 11.78
CA VAL A 36 3.01 1.80 12.22
C VAL A 36 3.76 2.26 13.47
N ALA A 37 3.70 3.57 13.71
CA ALA A 37 4.47 4.20 14.78
C ALA A 37 3.97 3.82 16.17
N SER A 38 2.67 3.55 16.32
CA SER A 38 2.09 3.30 17.64
C SER A 38 0.74 2.59 17.52
N ALA A 39 0.25 2.11 18.66
CA ALA A 39 -1.10 1.53 18.74
C ALA A 39 -2.17 2.56 18.41
N GLU A 40 -1.93 3.83 18.75
CA GLU A 40 -2.84 4.92 18.42
C GLU A 40 -2.94 5.12 16.91
N THR A 41 -1.82 5.02 16.20
CA THR A 41 -1.81 5.09 14.74
C THR A 41 -2.61 3.94 14.14
N LYS A 42 -2.45 2.73 14.67
CA LYS A 42 -3.21 1.57 14.21
C LYS A 42 -4.71 1.79 14.37
N ALA A 43 -5.12 2.30 15.55
CA ALA A 43 -6.53 2.59 15.81
C ALA A 43 -7.08 3.65 14.85
N LEU A 44 -6.28 4.68 14.55
CA LEU A 44 -6.66 5.71 13.60
C LEU A 44 -6.84 5.16 12.19
N LEU A 45 -5.93 4.29 11.77
CA LEU A 45 -6.04 3.62 10.47
C LEU A 45 -7.27 2.74 10.39
N GLU A 46 -7.58 2.00 11.45
CA GLU A 46 -8.77 1.15 11.49
C GLU A 46 -10.05 2.01 11.38
N LYS A 47 -10.04 3.16 12.02
CA LYS A 47 -11.18 4.09 11.96
C LYS A 47 -11.39 4.65 10.56
N HIS A 48 -10.32 4.90 9.82
CA HIS A 48 -10.37 5.49 8.48
C HIS A 48 -10.07 4.49 7.37
N LEU A 49 -10.21 3.19 7.66
CA LEU A 49 -9.83 2.15 6.73
C LEU A 49 -10.51 2.23 5.37
N PRO A 50 -11.83 2.52 5.27
CA PRO A 50 -12.45 2.62 3.95
C PRO A 50 -11.80 3.68 3.05
N GLU A 51 -11.46 4.85 3.59
CA GLU A 51 -10.80 5.89 2.82
C GLU A 51 -9.39 5.47 2.41
N THR A 52 -8.66 4.85 3.33
CA THR A 52 -7.31 4.36 3.05
C THR A 52 -7.34 3.30 1.96
N ARG A 53 -8.26 2.33 2.05
CA ARG A 53 -8.39 1.30 1.04
C ARG A 53 -8.76 1.87 -0.32
N SER A 54 -9.64 2.88 -0.35
CA SER A 54 -10.03 3.54 -1.59
C SER A 54 -8.83 4.21 -2.26
N HIS A 55 -8.03 4.93 -1.49
CA HIS A 55 -6.82 5.57 -2.02
C HIS A 55 -5.83 4.55 -2.56
N LEU A 56 -5.66 3.43 -1.87
CA LEU A 56 -4.74 2.38 -2.32
C LEU A 56 -5.26 1.66 -3.56
N LEU A 57 -6.56 1.45 -3.64
CA LEU A 57 -7.15 0.85 -4.83
C LEU A 57 -6.87 1.71 -6.07
N VAL A 58 -7.05 3.03 -5.94
CA VAL A 58 -6.75 3.95 -7.04
C VAL A 58 -5.26 3.90 -7.39
N LEU A 59 -4.39 3.96 -6.38
CA LEU A 59 -2.94 3.91 -6.61
C LEU A 59 -2.54 2.66 -7.38
N PHE A 60 -3.01 1.50 -6.92
CA PHE A 60 -2.64 0.22 -7.54
C PHE A 60 -3.18 0.10 -8.95
N SER A 61 -4.40 0.59 -9.19
CA SER A 61 -5.02 0.49 -10.52
C SER A 61 -4.39 1.44 -11.54
N GLN A 62 -3.60 2.41 -11.11
CA GLN A 62 -2.88 3.31 -11.99
C GLN A 62 -1.54 2.75 -12.46
N GLN A 63 -1.11 1.62 -11.90
CA GLN A 63 0.15 1.00 -12.29
C GLN A 63 -0.04 0.17 -13.56
N THR A 64 1.02 0.07 -14.35
CA THR A 64 1.05 -0.83 -15.51
C THR A 64 1.83 -2.08 -15.15
N ALA A 65 1.63 -3.17 -15.91
CA ALA A 65 2.40 -4.40 -15.71
C ALA A 65 3.89 -4.16 -15.89
N ALA A 66 4.26 -3.36 -16.90
CA ALA A 66 5.67 -3.04 -17.15
C ALA A 66 6.32 -2.34 -15.97
N GLU A 67 5.62 -1.39 -15.34
CA GLU A 67 6.13 -0.69 -14.16
C GLU A 67 6.37 -1.62 -12.98
N LEU A 68 5.62 -2.72 -12.89
CA LEU A 68 5.66 -3.63 -11.75
C LEU A 68 6.64 -4.79 -11.91
N THR A 69 7.33 -4.88 -13.04
CA THR A 69 8.25 -5.99 -13.31
C THR A 69 9.73 -5.62 -13.23
N GLY A 70 10.06 -4.35 -13.02
CA GLY A 70 11.45 -3.91 -12.89
C GLY A 70 12.05 -4.31 -11.54
N ASP A 71 13.38 -4.26 -11.45
CA ASP A 71 14.12 -4.64 -10.24
C ASP A 71 13.75 -3.80 -9.02
N GLN A 72 13.43 -2.53 -9.24
CA GLN A 72 13.08 -1.60 -8.16
C GLN A 72 11.57 -1.42 -8.01
N ALA A 73 10.77 -2.18 -8.77
CA ALA A 73 9.34 -1.93 -8.84
C ALA A 73 8.64 -2.06 -7.49
N LYS A 74 8.95 -3.12 -6.74
CA LYS A 74 8.31 -3.33 -5.44
C LYS A 74 8.70 -2.27 -4.42
N ALA A 75 9.98 -1.87 -4.42
CA ALA A 75 10.46 -0.82 -3.51
C ALA A 75 9.80 0.52 -3.84
N LEU A 76 9.67 0.86 -5.11
CA LEU A 76 9.01 2.08 -5.53
C LEU A 76 7.53 2.07 -5.18
N LEU A 77 6.86 0.95 -5.38
CA LEU A 77 5.44 0.83 -5.04
C LEU A 77 5.23 0.90 -3.53
N ALA A 78 6.13 0.29 -2.75
CA ALA A 78 6.06 0.38 -1.29
C ALA A 78 6.17 1.84 -0.83
N ALA A 79 7.09 2.61 -1.43
CA ALA A 79 7.25 4.03 -1.10
C ALA A 79 6.00 4.83 -1.45
N LYS A 80 5.43 4.61 -2.63
CA LYS A 80 4.19 5.28 -3.05
C LYS A 80 3.03 4.92 -2.13
N THR A 81 2.96 3.65 -1.73
CA THR A 81 1.91 3.15 -0.83
C THR A 81 2.02 3.82 0.53
N LYS A 82 3.23 3.89 1.07
CA LYS A 82 3.47 4.54 2.37
C LYS A 82 3.02 6.01 2.32
N ASP A 83 3.42 6.73 1.28
CA ASP A 83 3.04 8.13 1.13
C ASP A 83 1.53 8.30 1.01
N ALA A 84 0.88 7.42 0.25
CA ALA A 84 -0.58 7.48 0.07
C ALA A 84 -1.32 7.24 1.38
N VAL A 85 -0.89 6.25 2.18
CA VAL A 85 -1.52 5.96 3.46
C VAL A 85 -1.32 7.13 4.43
N ASN A 86 -0.09 7.64 4.53
CA ASN A 86 0.18 8.77 5.41
C ASN A 86 -0.62 10.00 5.01
N ALA A 87 -0.75 10.27 3.72
CA ALA A 87 -1.53 11.40 3.23
C ALA A 87 -3.03 11.25 3.51
N SER A 88 -3.53 10.01 3.65
CA SER A 88 -4.95 9.76 3.92
C SER A 88 -5.32 9.98 5.39
N LEU A 89 -4.35 10.07 6.28
CA LEU A 89 -4.60 10.22 7.71
C LEU A 89 -4.72 11.70 8.08
N PRO A 90 -5.74 12.07 8.89
CA PRO A 90 -5.95 13.47 9.23
C PRO A 90 -4.97 13.98 10.30
N GLY A 91 -4.67 15.26 10.25
CA GLY A 91 -4.04 16.00 11.34
C GLY A 91 -2.62 15.63 11.70
N GLN A 92 -1.93 14.89 10.86
CA GLN A 92 -0.59 14.46 11.18
C GLN A 92 0.48 15.44 10.71
N HIS A 93 1.57 15.47 11.44
CA HIS A 93 2.72 16.32 11.13
C HIS A 93 3.98 15.50 10.83
N LYS A 94 3.93 14.19 10.96
CA LYS A 94 5.03 13.28 10.71
C LYS A 94 4.48 11.95 10.21
N PRO A 95 5.27 11.15 9.50
CA PRO A 95 4.80 9.85 9.02
C PRO A 95 4.35 8.96 10.18
N MET A 96 3.15 8.43 10.07
CA MET A 96 2.57 7.50 11.03
C MET A 96 2.77 6.06 10.61
N VAL A 97 2.79 5.80 9.28
CA VAL A 97 3.19 4.51 8.73
C VAL A 97 4.66 4.61 8.38
N THR A 98 5.46 3.76 8.99
CA THR A 98 6.92 3.82 8.86
C THR A 98 7.46 2.87 7.81
N ASN A 99 6.71 1.82 7.48
CA ASN A 99 7.12 0.88 6.44
C ASN A 99 5.91 0.16 5.87
N VAL A 100 6.05 -0.30 4.64
CA VAL A 100 5.05 -1.11 3.95
C VAL A 100 5.72 -2.41 3.54
N LEU A 101 5.14 -3.53 3.96
CA LEU A 101 5.64 -4.87 3.66
C LEU A 101 4.62 -5.58 2.79
N PHE A 102 5.06 -6.10 1.65
CA PHE A 102 4.19 -6.91 0.80
C PHE A 102 4.28 -8.36 1.26
N ASN A 103 3.14 -8.94 1.62
CA ASN A 103 3.07 -10.35 2.01
C ASN A 103 2.50 -11.24 0.90
N ALA A 104 1.98 -10.63 -0.16
CA ALA A 104 1.57 -11.31 -1.38
C ALA A 104 1.72 -10.33 -2.54
N PHE A 105 2.27 -10.80 -3.65
CA PHE A 105 2.46 -9.96 -4.82
C PHE A 105 2.45 -10.87 -6.06
N ILE A 106 1.29 -10.94 -6.70
CA ILE A 106 1.08 -11.80 -7.86
C ILE A 106 0.58 -10.95 -9.01
N LEU A 107 1.34 -10.95 -10.09
CA LEU A 107 0.99 -10.24 -11.32
C LEU A 107 0.54 -11.28 -12.34
N ARG A 108 -0.67 -11.11 -12.86
CA ARG A 108 -1.24 -12.00 -13.85
C ARG A 108 -1.62 -11.29 -15.13
#